data_6ca4ddd85d9e7fbe5969b261f93c2306
#
_entry.id   6ca4ddd85d9e7fbe5969b261f93c2306
#
_cell.length_a   1.000
_cell.length_b   1.000
_cell.length_c   1.000
_cell.angle_alpha   90.00
_cell.angle_beta   90.00
_cell.angle_gamma   90.00
#
_symmetry.space_group_name_H-M   'P 1'
#
loop_
_entity.id
_entity.type
_entity.pdbx_description
1 polymer ?
#
loop_
_entity_poly.entity_id
_entity_poly.type
_entity_poly.pdbx_seq_one_letter_code
_entity_poly.pdbx_strand_id
1 'polypeptide(L)'
;RTSTALVERLTLLMNGRMTIEARTLAERFPEAQLASPTSVHSWPDLNEEDSTLLQDASVKLAERGVAETAANPDRRLEHLVRALDEARTTQNSLESHLVEWAGLFLPTLDLDLHRSSIAPAVSKASNLQELAQSLDVTAAEVELGSGEWSGIHSLAASTVKMVDTVDSMEKSVRELT
;
A
#
# COMPACT_ATOMS: atom_id res chain seq x y z
N ARG A 1 -37.46 4.05 15.34
CA ARG A 1 -36.36 4.18 14.34
C ARG A 1 -35.04 3.94 15.05
N THR A 2 -34.25 2.99 14.59
CA THR A 2 -32.93 2.70 15.16
C THR A 2 -31.87 2.75 14.03
N SER A 3 -30.66 3.15 14.36
CA SER A 3 -29.55 3.19 13.39
C SER A 3 -29.29 1.82 12.76
N THR A 4 -29.44 0.73 13.50
CA THR A 4 -29.31 -0.65 13.01
C THR A 4 -30.29 -0.97 11.87
N ALA A 5 -31.58 -0.64 12.05
CA ALA A 5 -32.57 -0.86 11.00
C ALA A 5 -32.30 0.01 9.76
N LEU A 6 -31.73 1.19 9.92
CA LEU A 6 -31.36 2.06 8.81
C LEU A 6 -30.14 1.49 8.07
N VAL A 7 -29.12 0.93 8.78
CA VAL A 7 -27.97 0.25 8.17
C VAL A 7 -28.43 -0.92 7.30
N GLU A 8 -29.36 -1.75 7.76
CA GLU A 8 -29.90 -2.87 6.97
C GLU A 8 -30.58 -2.39 5.70
N ARG A 9 -31.38 -1.32 5.77
CA ARG A 9 -32.04 -0.71 4.61
C ARG A 9 -31.04 -0.14 3.60
N LEU A 10 -30.05 0.59 4.08
CA LEU A 10 -28.98 1.13 3.21
C LEU A 10 -28.18 0.01 2.54
N THR A 11 -27.90 -1.07 3.27
CA THR A 11 -27.22 -2.25 2.70
C THR A 11 -28.04 -2.88 1.56
N LEU A 12 -29.35 -3.01 1.73
CA LEU A 12 -30.23 -3.53 0.67
C LEU A 12 -30.21 -2.62 -0.57
N LEU A 13 -30.30 -1.30 -0.37
CA LEU A 13 -30.28 -0.32 -1.46
C LEU A 13 -28.95 -0.32 -2.21
N MET A 14 -27.81 -0.40 -1.51
CA MET A 14 -26.49 -0.48 -2.13
C MET A 14 -26.32 -1.76 -2.98
N ASN A 15 -26.94 -2.85 -2.57
CA ASN A 15 -26.96 -4.11 -3.31
C ASN A 15 -28.02 -4.14 -4.44
N GLY A 16 -28.65 -3.02 -4.75
CA GLY A 16 -29.72 -2.93 -5.75
C GLY A 16 -31.00 -3.69 -5.39
N ARG A 17 -31.20 -3.99 -4.10
CA ARG A 17 -32.37 -4.70 -3.59
C ARG A 17 -33.38 -3.72 -3.00
N MET A 18 -34.66 -4.03 -3.19
CA MET A 18 -35.73 -3.25 -2.58
C MET A 18 -35.78 -3.51 -1.07
N THR A 19 -36.01 -2.45 -0.29
CA THR A 19 -36.32 -2.61 1.14
C THR A 19 -37.65 -3.33 1.34
N ILE A 20 -37.87 -3.88 2.53
CA ILE A 20 -39.14 -4.58 2.86
C ILE A 20 -40.32 -3.64 2.67
N GLU A 21 -40.21 -2.37 3.12
CA GLU A 21 -41.24 -1.36 2.99
C GLU A 21 -41.51 -1.03 1.52
N ALA A 22 -40.46 -0.86 0.70
CA ALA A 22 -40.63 -0.58 -0.72
C ALA A 22 -41.31 -1.76 -1.45
N ARG A 23 -40.97 -3.00 -1.10
CA ARG A 23 -41.63 -4.21 -1.62
C ARG A 23 -43.10 -4.27 -1.24
N THR A 24 -43.43 -4.05 0.03
CA THR A 24 -44.82 -4.04 0.54
C THR A 24 -45.64 -2.94 -0.15
N LEU A 25 -45.05 -1.76 -0.38
CA LEU A 25 -45.73 -0.68 -1.10
C LEU A 25 -45.95 -1.04 -2.58
N ALA A 26 -44.95 -1.63 -3.26
CA ALA A 26 -45.10 -2.07 -4.64
C ALA A 26 -46.15 -3.17 -4.80
N GLU A 27 -46.25 -4.10 -3.86
CA GLU A 27 -47.30 -5.14 -3.81
C GLU A 27 -48.71 -4.54 -3.61
N ARG A 28 -48.78 -3.53 -2.72
CA ARG A 28 -50.07 -2.89 -2.41
C ARG A 28 -50.53 -1.90 -3.45
N PHE A 29 -49.61 -1.30 -4.16
CA PHE A 29 -49.89 -0.28 -5.19
C PHE A 29 -49.13 -0.62 -6.50
N PRO A 30 -49.55 -1.66 -7.24
CA PRO A 30 -48.86 -2.12 -8.44
C PRO A 30 -48.77 -1.08 -9.56
N GLU A 31 -49.67 -0.09 -9.55
CA GLU A 31 -49.71 1.04 -10.49
C GLU A 31 -48.63 2.12 -10.16
N ALA A 32 -48.02 2.07 -8.97
CA ALA A 32 -47.05 3.06 -8.55
C ALA A 32 -45.69 2.80 -9.22
N GLN A 33 -45.17 3.81 -9.91
CA GLN A 33 -43.81 3.76 -10.45
C GLN A 33 -42.80 4.10 -9.34
N LEU A 34 -41.76 3.28 -9.24
CA LEU A 34 -40.59 3.61 -8.40
C LEU A 34 -39.82 4.74 -9.08
N ALA A 35 -39.84 5.93 -8.47
CA ALA A 35 -39.05 7.04 -8.96
C ALA A 35 -37.55 6.78 -8.73
N SER A 36 -36.74 7.09 -9.75
CA SER A 36 -35.29 7.15 -9.55
C SER A 36 -34.94 8.27 -8.54
N PRO A 37 -33.94 8.10 -7.68
CA PRO A 37 -33.46 9.17 -6.80
C PRO A 37 -33.14 10.47 -7.55
N THR A 38 -32.72 10.38 -8.81
CA THR A 38 -32.44 11.54 -9.68
C THR A 38 -33.69 12.24 -10.20
N SER A 39 -34.86 11.64 -10.10
CA SER A 39 -36.15 12.23 -10.54
C SER A 39 -36.86 13.01 -9.44
N VAL A 40 -36.36 12.98 -8.22
CA VAL A 40 -36.92 13.72 -7.07
C VAL A 40 -36.30 15.11 -7.04
N HIS A 41 -37.06 16.12 -7.42
CA HIS A 41 -36.58 17.51 -7.50
C HIS A 41 -36.45 18.18 -6.13
N SER A 42 -37.14 17.68 -5.12
CA SER A 42 -36.99 18.17 -3.74
C SER A 42 -37.18 17.01 -2.76
N TRP A 43 -36.17 16.78 -1.95
CA TRP A 43 -36.30 15.92 -0.77
C TRP A 43 -36.76 16.79 0.41
N PRO A 44 -37.61 16.26 1.30
CA PRO A 44 -37.91 16.97 2.51
C PRO A 44 -36.64 17.22 3.29
N ASP A 45 -36.52 18.42 3.88
CA ASP A 45 -35.40 18.75 4.74
C ASP A 45 -35.37 17.77 5.93
N LEU A 46 -34.19 17.19 6.15
CA LEU A 46 -33.99 16.34 7.32
C LEU A 46 -33.92 17.23 8.55
N ASN A 47 -34.67 16.86 9.58
CA ASN A 47 -34.49 17.48 10.89
C ASN A 47 -33.15 17.04 11.49
N GLU A 48 -32.69 17.70 12.55
CA GLU A 48 -31.37 17.45 13.16
C GLU A 48 -31.24 15.99 13.69
N GLU A 49 -32.34 15.45 14.24
CA GLU A 49 -32.37 14.07 14.74
C GLU A 49 -32.27 13.05 13.61
N ASP A 50 -32.99 13.22 12.51
CA ASP A 50 -32.94 12.34 11.34
C ASP A 50 -31.58 12.44 10.65
N SER A 51 -30.97 13.64 10.58
CA SER A 51 -29.65 13.87 10.05
C SER A 51 -28.57 13.14 10.86
N THR A 52 -28.62 13.26 12.18
CA THR A 52 -27.70 12.56 13.10
C THR A 52 -27.87 11.05 13.00
N LEU A 53 -29.08 10.55 12.90
CA LEU A 53 -29.37 9.13 12.74
C LEU A 53 -28.81 8.59 11.40
N LEU A 54 -28.96 9.36 10.33
CA LEU A 54 -28.41 8.99 9.01
C LEU A 54 -26.89 8.97 9.01
N GLN A 55 -26.27 9.96 9.65
CA GLN A 55 -24.81 10.01 9.80
C GLN A 55 -24.28 8.81 10.59
N ASP A 56 -24.87 8.50 11.74
CA ASP A 56 -24.50 7.34 12.56
C ASP A 56 -24.67 6.02 11.79
N ALA A 57 -25.77 5.87 11.05
CA ALA A 57 -25.99 4.69 10.20
C ALA A 57 -24.95 4.58 9.07
N SER A 58 -24.56 5.71 8.46
CA SER A 58 -23.57 5.74 7.39
C SER A 58 -22.17 5.36 7.91
N VAL A 59 -21.78 5.84 9.09
CA VAL A 59 -20.52 5.45 9.76
C VAL A 59 -20.52 3.96 10.05
N LYS A 60 -21.57 3.42 10.67
CA LYS A 60 -21.68 1.97 10.96
C LYS A 60 -21.64 1.10 9.70
N LEU A 61 -22.25 1.57 8.61
CA LEU A 61 -22.21 0.87 7.34
C LEU A 61 -20.80 0.85 6.76
N ALA A 62 -20.07 1.96 6.84
CA ALA A 62 -18.67 2.05 6.41
C ALA A 62 -17.77 1.15 7.26
N GLU A 63 -17.90 1.17 8.58
CA GLU A 63 -17.17 0.29 9.50
C GLU A 63 -17.42 -1.19 9.19
N ARG A 64 -18.66 -1.58 8.92
CA ARG A 64 -19.00 -2.93 8.51
C ARG A 64 -18.34 -3.32 7.18
N GLY A 65 -18.39 -2.44 6.18
CA GLY A 65 -17.74 -2.67 4.88
C GLY A 65 -16.23 -2.84 5.01
N VAL A 66 -15.58 -2.03 5.86
CA VAL A 66 -14.15 -2.19 6.17
C VAL A 66 -13.89 -3.54 6.86
N ALA A 67 -14.69 -3.92 7.85
CA ALA A 67 -14.53 -5.19 8.56
C ALA A 67 -14.73 -6.40 7.62
N GLU A 68 -15.73 -6.37 6.75
CA GLU A 68 -15.98 -7.41 5.74
C GLU A 68 -14.81 -7.52 4.74
N THR A 69 -14.28 -6.37 4.30
CA THR A 69 -13.11 -6.33 3.41
C THR A 69 -11.86 -6.88 4.11
N ALA A 70 -11.63 -6.48 5.35
CA ALA A 70 -10.49 -6.96 6.15
C ALA A 70 -10.57 -8.46 6.48
N ALA A 71 -11.78 -9.00 6.59
CA ALA A 71 -12.01 -10.44 6.79
C ALA A 71 -11.76 -11.29 5.52
N ASN A 72 -11.77 -10.67 4.33
CA ASN A 72 -11.58 -11.38 3.08
C ASN A 72 -10.08 -11.69 2.86
N PRO A 73 -9.67 -12.98 2.82
CA PRO A 73 -8.27 -13.38 2.65
C PRO A 73 -7.70 -12.93 1.30
N ASP A 74 -8.49 -12.97 0.22
CA ASP A 74 -8.04 -12.59 -1.11
C ASP A 74 -7.69 -11.10 -1.19
N ARG A 75 -8.48 -10.25 -0.51
CA ARG A 75 -8.20 -8.81 -0.43
C ARG A 75 -6.92 -8.52 0.35
N ARG A 76 -6.69 -9.24 1.44
CA ARG A 76 -5.45 -9.11 2.20
C ARG A 76 -4.23 -9.56 1.39
N LEU A 77 -4.36 -10.65 0.65
CA LEU A 77 -3.31 -11.13 -0.26
C LEU A 77 -3.05 -10.11 -1.37
N GLU A 78 -4.08 -9.57 -2.02
CA GLU A 78 -3.95 -8.52 -3.04
C GLU A 78 -3.16 -7.31 -2.53
N HIS A 79 -3.47 -6.83 -1.33
CA HIS A 79 -2.73 -5.73 -0.70
C HIS A 79 -1.28 -6.07 -0.43
N LEU A 80 -1.00 -7.28 0.06
CA LEU A 80 0.36 -7.72 0.34
C LEU A 80 1.19 -7.85 -0.95
N VAL A 81 0.62 -8.41 -2.02
CA VAL A 81 1.29 -8.53 -3.33
C VAL A 81 1.60 -7.16 -3.90
N ARG A 82 0.65 -6.21 -3.84
CA ARG A 82 0.90 -4.83 -4.30
C ARG A 82 2.01 -4.15 -3.50
N ALA A 83 2.00 -4.28 -2.18
CA ALA A 83 3.06 -3.73 -1.33
C ALA A 83 4.43 -4.38 -1.62
N LEU A 84 4.46 -5.69 -1.93
CA LEU A 84 5.67 -6.38 -2.37
C LEU A 84 6.22 -5.82 -3.69
N ASP A 85 5.37 -5.57 -4.68
CA ASP A 85 5.79 -5.01 -5.97
C ASP A 85 6.34 -3.57 -5.81
N GLU A 86 5.75 -2.76 -4.95
CA GLU A 86 6.26 -1.43 -4.60
C GLU A 86 7.59 -1.51 -3.86
N ALA A 87 7.76 -2.45 -2.92
CA ALA A 87 9.01 -2.69 -2.22
C ALA A 87 10.13 -3.13 -3.17
N ARG A 88 9.87 -4.04 -4.11
CA ARG A 88 10.81 -4.45 -5.16
C ARG A 88 11.23 -3.28 -6.05
N THR A 89 10.29 -2.44 -6.45
CA THR A 89 10.59 -1.24 -7.25
C THR A 89 11.51 -0.30 -6.48
N THR A 90 11.27 -0.10 -5.19
CA THR A 90 12.09 0.73 -4.31
C THR A 90 13.48 0.12 -4.13
N GLN A 91 13.58 -1.20 -3.89
CA GLN A 91 14.86 -1.92 -3.81
C GLN A 91 15.70 -1.70 -5.08
N ASN A 92 15.11 -1.93 -6.26
CA ASN A 92 15.81 -1.77 -7.54
C ASN A 92 16.30 -0.32 -7.74
N SER A 93 15.56 0.66 -7.32
CA SER A 93 15.96 2.08 -7.38
C SER A 93 17.15 2.36 -6.47
N LEU A 94 17.12 1.90 -5.22
CA LEU A 94 18.22 2.07 -4.26
C LEU A 94 19.50 1.36 -4.74
N GLU A 95 19.38 0.13 -5.24
CA GLU A 95 20.51 -0.62 -5.83
C GLU A 95 21.10 0.10 -7.04
N SER A 96 20.27 0.66 -7.92
CA SER A 96 20.74 1.40 -9.10
C SER A 96 21.56 2.62 -8.70
N HIS A 97 21.15 3.38 -7.71
CA HIS A 97 21.94 4.51 -7.20
C HIS A 97 23.28 4.08 -6.61
N LEU A 98 23.32 2.94 -5.91
CA LEU A 98 24.59 2.39 -5.40
C LEU A 98 25.51 1.91 -6.52
N VAL A 99 24.96 1.29 -7.56
CA VAL A 99 25.72 0.87 -8.75
C VAL A 99 26.30 2.08 -9.48
N GLU A 100 25.50 3.13 -9.70
CA GLU A 100 25.95 4.38 -10.31
C GLU A 100 27.08 5.01 -9.50
N TRP A 101 26.93 5.09 -8.18
CA TRP A 101 27.96 5.61 -7.29
C TRP A 101 29.22 4.74 -7.34
N ALA A 102 29.10 3.41 -7.27
CA ALA A 102 30.22 2.50 -7.33
C ALA A 102 30.99 2.61 -8.65
N GLY A 103 30.30 2.80 -9.77
CA GLY A 103 30.91 3.03 -11.08
C GLY A 103 31.79 4.27 -11.16
N LEU A 104 31.51 5.30 -10.34
CA LEU A 104 32.34 6.52 -10.26
C LEU A 104 33.62 6.30 -9.44
N PHE A 105 33.54 5.55 -8.36
CA PHE A 105 34.62 5.46 -7.37
C PHE A 105 35.39 4.14 -7.38
N LEU A 106 34.88 3.10 -8.06
CA LEU A 106 35.48 1.78 -8.22
C LEU A 106 35.56 1.39 -9.71
N PRO A 107 36.41 2.06 -10.50
CA PRO A 107 36.40 1.95 -11.98
C PRO A 107 36.72 0.56 -12.51
N THR A 108 37.32 -0.31 -11.70
CA THR A 108 37.67 -1.70 -12.09
C THR A 108 36.61 -2.72 -11.63
N LEU A 109 35.53 -2.28 -10.97
CA LEU A 109 34.49 -3.16 -10.51
C LEU A 109 33.57 -3.60 -11.66
N ASP A 110 33.38 -4.91 -11.82
CA ASP A 110 32.34 -5.44 -12.68
C ASP A 110 30.98 -5.24 -12.02
N LEU A 111 30.27 -4.20 -12.47
CA LEU A 111 29.01 -3.77 -11.89
C LEU A 111 27.87 -4.79 -12.08
N ASP A 112 27.90 -5.56 -13.16
CA ASP A 112 26.90 -6.58 -13.43
C ASP A 112 27.07 -7.78 -12.49
N LEU A 113 28.32 -8.21 -12.30
CA LEU A 113 28.65 -9.33 -11.43
C LEU A 113 28.44 -8.99 -9.94
N HIS A 114 28.74 -7.76 -9.55
CA HIS A 114 28.76 -7.34 -8.14
C HIS A 114 27.55 -6.55 -7.67
N ARG A 115 26.51 -6.37 -8.52
CA ARG A 115 25.34 -5.54 -8.23
C ARG A 115 24.74 -5.80 -6.83
N SER A 116 24.50 -7.06 -6.48
CA SER A 116 23.90 -7.45 -5.20
C SER A 116 24.88 -7.39 -4.01
N SER A 117 26.18 -7.37 -4.26
CA SER A 117 27.21 -7.33 -3.21
C SER A 117 27.64 -5.91 -2.82
N ILE A 118 27.36 -4.90 -3.64
CA ILE A 118 27.76 -3.51 -3.39
C ILE A 118 27.14 -2.98 -2.07
N ALA A 119 25.83 -3.11 -1.89
CA ALA A 119 25.15 -2.61 -0.70
C ALA A 119 25.68 -3.25 0.60
N PRO A 120 25.78 -4.58 0.72
CA PRO A 120 26.40 -5.21 1.88
C PRO A 120 27.86 -4.82 2.11
N ALA A 121 28.66 -4.64 1.04
CA ALA A 121 30.06 -4.24 1.17
C ALA A 121 30.20 -2.80 1.66
N VAL A 122 29.48 -1.85 1.06
CA VAL A 122 29.47 -0.45 1.47
C VAL A 122 29.00 -0.29 2.93
N SER A 123 27.95 -1.04 3.32
CA SER A 123 27.40 -0.95 4.68
C SER A 123 28.33 -1.47 5.79
N LYS A 124 29.38 -2.23 5.41
CA LYS A 124 30.39 -2.78 6.35
C LYS A 124 31.69 -2.00 6.36
N ALA A 125 32.02 -1.34 5.26
CA ALA A 125 33.26 -0.62 5.10
C ALA A 125 33.23 0.74 5.84
N SER A 126 34.36 1.14 6.41
CA SER A 126 34.48 2.43 7.09
C SER A 126 34.90 3.57 6.16
N ASN A 127 35.44 3.23 4.99
CA ASN A 127 35.89 4.17 3.96
C ASN A 127 36.02 3.49 2.58
N LEU A 128 36.31 4.32 1.54
CA LEU A 128 36.42 3.86 0.15
C LEU A 128 37.56 2.84 -0.05
N GLN A 129 38.68 2.99 0.63
CA GLN A 129 39.84 2.10 0.49
C GLN A 129 39.53 0.72 1.08
N GLU A 130 38.91 0.66 2.24
CA GLU A 130 38.45 -0.60 2.84
C GLU A 130 37.42 -1.30 1.97
N LEU A 131 36.47 -0.53 1.39
CA LEU A 131 35.50 -1.05 0.43
C LEU A 131 36.20 -1.68 -0.78
N ALA A 132 37.14 -0.96 -1.41
CA ALA A 132 37.88 -1.45 -2.58
C ALA A 132 38.65 -2.73 -2.26
N GLN A 133 39.30 -2.80 -1.10
CA GLN A 133 39.99 -4.00 -0.63
C GLN A 133 39.01 -5.18 -0.45
N SER A 134 37.83 -4.93 0.11
CA SER A 134 36.84 -5.98 0.35
C SER A 134 36.25 -6.58 -0.94
N LEU A 135 36.28 -5.82 -2.03
CA LEU A 135 35.79 -6.23 -3.35
C LEU A 135 36.93 -6.65 -4.30
N ASP A 136 38.20 -6.61 -3.84
CA ASP A 136 39.41 -6.88 -4.61
C ASP A 136 39.51 -6.02 -5.89
N VAL A 137 39.24 -4.70 -5.73
CA VAL A 137 39.28 -3.72 -6.83
C VAL A 137 40.12 -2.50 -6.46
N THR A 138 40.38 -1.64 -7.45
CA THR A 138 41.09 -0.37 -7.22
C THR A 138 40.09 0.76 -6.99
N ALA A 139 40.29 1.55 -5.92
CA ALA A 139 39.57 2.77 -5.71
C ALA A 139 40.08 3.90 -6.60
N ALA A 140 39.20 4.82 -6.98
CA ALA A 140 39.62 6.08 -7.58
C ALA A 140 40.49 6.90 -6.60
N GLU A 141 41.46 7.64 -7.11
CA GLU A 141 42.36 8.53 -6.34
C GLU A 141 41.60 9.83 -5.95
N VAL A 142 40.53 9.66 -5.14
CA VAL A 142 39.69 10.78 -4.69
C VAL A 142 39.44 10.63 -3.19
N GLU A 143 39.55 11.73 -2.47
CA GLU A 143 39.14 11.80 -1.07
C GLU A 143 37.64 12.14 -0.97
N LEU A 144 36.86 11.19 -0.50
CA LEU A 144 35.44 11.43 -0.17
C LEU A 144 35.33 12.22 1.14
N GLY A 145 34.54 13.28 1.13
CA GLY A 145 34.19 13.99 2.34
C GLY A 145 33.43 13.09 3.32
N SER A 146 33.61 13.32 4.62
CA SER A 146 32.94 12.53 5.68
C SER A 146 31.40 12.51 5.51
N GLY A 147 30.81 13.62 5.04
CA GLY A 147 29.37 13.72 4.78
C GLY A 147 28.94 12.88 3.58
N GLU A 148 29.74 12.82 2.53
CA GLU A 148 29.48 12.00 1.33
C GLU A 148 29.52 10.52 1.67
N TRP A 149 30.57 10.09 2.39
CA TRP A 149 30.67 8.71 2.85
C TRP A 149 29.51 8.31 3.74
N SER A 150 29.15 9.16 4.73
CA SER A 150 28.01 8.93 5.63
C SER A 150 26.69 8.80 4.84
N GLY A 151 26.49 9.60 3.81
CA GLY A 151 25.30 9.54 2.96
C GLY A 151 25.20 8.22 2.22
N ILE A 152 26.28 7.80 1.55
CA ILE A 152 26.27 6.55 0.78
C ILE A 152 26.20 5.32 1.68
N HIS A 153 26.85 5.34 2.83
CA HIS A 153 26.76 4.29 3.84
C HIS A 153 25.31 4.14 4.36
N SER A 154 24.61 5.25 4.61
CA SER A 154 23.21 5.23 5.02
C SER A 154 22.28 4.69 3.92
N LEU A 155 22.56 5.03 2.65
CA LEU A 155 21.85 4.48 1.49
C LEU A 155 22.06 2.97 1.41
N ALA A 156 23.29 2.50 1.54
CA ALA A 156 23.64 1.08 1.50
C ALA A 156 22.96 0.29 2.65
N ALA A 157 22.98 0.83 3.86
CA ALA A 157 22.30 0.22 5.00
C ALA A 157 20.77 0.13 4.79
N SER A 158 20.18 1.16 4.18
CA SER A 158 18.76 1.16 3.83
C SER A 158 18.43 0.14 2.73
N THR A 159 19.33 -0.01 1.75
CA THR A 159 19.19 -1.02 0.68
C THR A 159 19.23 -2.43 1.24
N VAL A 160 20.17 -2.74 2.13
CA VAL A 160 20.25 -4.06 2.80
C VAL A 160 18.96 -4.37 3.55
N LYS A 161 18.42 -3.40 4.32
CA LYS A 161 17.14 -3.58 5.01
C LYS A 161 15.96 -3.76 4.06
N MET A 162 15.99 -3.11 2.89
CA MET A 162 14.94 -3.27 1.88
C MET A 162 14.97 -4.67 1.28
N VAL A 163 16.15 -5.24 1.00
CA VAL A 163 16.31 -6.64 0.57
C VAL A 163 15.69 -7.59 1.60
N ASP A 164 16.05 -7.46 2.87
CA ASP A 164 15.48 -8.28 3.96
C ASP A 164 13.94 -8.15 4.04
N THR A 165 13.43 -6.94 3.80
CA THR A 165 11.99 -6.68 3.79
C THR A 165 11.30 -7.39 2.63
N VAL A 166 11.85 -7.30 1.42
CA VAL A 166 11.31 -7.97 0.23
C VAL A 166 11.29 -9.49 0.43
N ASP A 167 12.40 -10.07 0.91
CA ASP A 167 12.50 -11.51 1.20
C ASP A 167 11.45 -11.97 2.22
N SER A 168 11.25 -11.18 3.28
CA SER A 168 10.23 -11.47 4.30
C SER A 168 8.81 -11.40 3.73
N MET A 169 8.51 -10.40 2.91
CA MET A 169 7.20 -10.25 2.26
C MET A 169 6.95 -11.37 1.25
N GLU A 170 7.96 -11.77 0.46
CA GLU A 170 7.85 -12.91 -0.46
C GLU A 170 7.54 -14.21 0.27
N LYS A 171 8.19 -14.43 1.43
CA LYS A 171 7.88 -15.58 2.27
C LYS A 171 6.43 -15.53 2.76
N SER A 172 5.98 -14.37 3.23
CA SER A 172 4.59 -14.19 3.70
C SER A 172 3.57 -14.42 2.58
N VAL A 173 3.83 -13.96 1.36
CA VAL A 173 2.96 -14.21 0.20
C VAL A 173 2.88 -15.72 -0.08
N ARG A 174 4.02 -16.42 -0.08
CA ARG A 174 4.06 -17.88 -0.32
C ARG A 174 3.35 -18.70 0.75
N GLU A 175 3.29 -18.23 1.99
CA GLU A 175 2.58 -18.91 3.09
C GLU A 175 1.06 -18.71 3.01
N LEU A 176 0.59 -17.71 2.26
CA LEU A 176 -0.83 -17.38 2.09
C LEU A 176 -1.44 -17.94 0.79
N THR A 177 -0.62 -18.43 -0.13
CA THR A 177 -1.02 -19.07 -1.39
C THR A 177 -0.93 -20.57 -1.31
#